data_77be3c348d9e0b4886d68ac512b5d2c3
#
_entry.id   77be3c348d9e0b4886d68ac512b5d2c3
#
_cell.length_a   1.000
_cell.length_b   1.000
_cell.length_c   1.000
_cell.angle_alpha   90.00
_cell.angle_beta   90.00
_cell.angle_gamma   90.00
#
_symmetry.space_group_name_H-M   'P 1'
#
loop_
_entity.id
_entity.type
_entity.pdbx_description
1 polymer ?
#
loop_
_entity_poly.entity_id
_entity_poly.type
_entity_poly.pdbx_seq_one_letter_code
_entity_poly.pdbx_strand_id
1 'polypeptide(L)'
;MTEDRLKTDVLVVGSGPAGSMTARYAAMKGAKVTFIERRKQVGVPVRCGEYMPAIENVRTMFPKAEDLEELFDTIPSNLRMLETNAIRVVNPKGKTTDLPIAGYTTDRDRFDQYLADEAVKAGAELIKGCAFDRIEDGVALTSQGEIEYKVIIGADGPGSRVARSLGLKRNRNPYPAVAAQARGDFEPVVVMFFGGLAPGAYSWIIPKKGQANVGVGFSPKFADGNLRDYFDKFVSRENLDIMTRMEGKYVPSEGPIENTVSGNGMVVGDAAGHVISVNGGGIPLAMIAGRICGTVAGDNVMNGRSLEDYQTEWRNVMLKPLKTAAFNKKLADTFAFHSEWSTTLCMGLLGKRRMTNLIQCRRIFP
;
A
#
# COMPACT_ATOMS: atom_id res chain seq x y z
N MET A 1 -5.80 42.32 -1.33
CA MET A 1 -5.54 41.71 0.00
C MET A 1 -4.81 40.44 -0.31
N THR A 2 -3.51 40.37 -0.06
CA THR A 2 -2.74 39.12 -0.16
C THR A 2 -3.23 38.24 0.99
N GLU A 3 -4.05 37.20 0.70
CA GLU A 3 -4.32 36.16 1.67
C GLU A 3 -2.97 35.63 2.17
N ASP A 4 -2.80 35.58 3.50
CA ASP A 4 -1.59 35.07 4.11
C ASP A 4 -1.42 33.62 3.68
N ARG A 5 -0.47 33.35 2.76
CA ARG A 5 -0.17 31.98 2.31
C ARG A 5 0.36 31.16 3.48
N LEU A 6 -0.16 29.95 3.65
CA LEU A 6 0.40 29.01 4.61
C LEU A 6 1.84 28.67 4.22
N LYS A 7 2.77 28.75 5.18
CA LYS A 7 4.20 28.46 4.97
C LYS A 7 4.63 27.28 5.84
N THR A 8 5.28 26.32 5.22
CA THR A 8 5.82 25.13 5.88
C THR A 8 7.21 24.78 5.32
N ASP A 9 8.02 24.05 6.08
CA ASP A 9 9.28 23.54 5.56
C ASP A 9 9.03 22.29 4.68
N VAL A 10 8.22 21.36 5.19
CA VAL A 10 7.89 20.11 4.52
C VAL A 10 6.39 20.01 4.35
N LEU A 11 5.92 19.96 3.09
CA LEU A 11 4.54 19.70 2.74
C LEU A 11 4.38 18.23 2.33
N VAL A 12 3.55 17.47 3.06
CA VAL A 12 3.23 16.08 2.72
C VAL A 12 1.79 16.00 2.19
N VAL A 13 1.60 15.45 0.99
CA VAL A 13 0.30 15.31 0.34
C VAL A 13 -0.22 13.89 0.51
N GLY A 14 -1.25 13.71 1.33
CA GLY A 14 -1.85 12.43 1.70
C GLY A 14 -1.49 11.98 3.11
N SER A 15 -2.48 11.52 3.88
CA SER A 15 -2.35 11.07 5.28
C SER A 15 -2.54 9.54 5.46
N GLY A 16 -2.33 8.76 4.40
CA GLY A 16 -2.22 7.30 4.52
C GLY A 16 -0.91 6.90 5.24
N PRO A 17 -0.64 5.59 5.41
CA PRO A 17 0.53 5.13 6.17
C PRO A 17 1.85 5.76 5.72
N ALA A 18 2.08 5.92 4.40
CA ALA A 18 3.29 6.55 3.89
C ALA A 18 3.39 8.02 4.30
N GLY A 19 2.30 8.79 4.14
CA GLY A 19 2.31 10.22 4.44
C GLY A 19 2.38 10.52 5.92
N SER A 20 1.62 9.79 6.74
CA SER A 20 1.66 9.95 8.21
C SER A 20 3.04 9.61 8.78
N MET A 21 3.67 8.51 8.31
CA MET A 21 5.04 8.18 8.72
C MET A 21 6.04 9.22 8.23
N THR A 22 5.91 9.72 7.01
CA THR A 22 6.76 10.80 6.47
C THR A 22 6.64 12.07 7.33
N ALA A 23 5.41 12.50 7.64
CA ALA A 23 5.17 13.68 8.44
C ALA A 23 5.73 13.52 9.87
N ARG A 24 5.51 12.35 10.50
CA ARG A 24 6.03 12.05 11.83
C ARG A 24 7.55 12.18 11.88
N TYR A 25 8.27 11.49 11.00
CA TYR A 25 9.73 11.46 11.05
C TYR A 25 10.38 12.77 10.61
N ALA A 26 9.75 13.53 9.72
CA ALA A 26 10.22 14.88 9.38
C ALA A 26 10.04 15.86 10.57
N ALA A 27 8.90 15.80 11.28
CA ALA A 27 8.67 16.59 12.48
C ALA A 27 9.62 16.23 13.63
N MET A 28 9.90 14.94 13.82
CA MET A 28 10.90 14.47 14.82
C MET A 28 12.31 15.02 14.55
N LYS A 29 12.64 15.41 13.32
CA LYS A 29 13.89 16.08 12.95
C LYS A 29 13.87 17.60 13.22
N GLY A 30 12.75 18.14 13.70
CA GLY A 30 12.57 19.56 14.00
C GLY A 30 12.08 20.41 12.83
N ALA A 31 11.72 19.82 11.70
CA ALA A 31 11.14 20.54 10.58
C ALA A 31 9.71 21.00 10.90
N LYS A 32 9.31 22.19 10.42
CA LYS A 32 7.91 22.60 10.38
C LYS A 32 7.20 21.81 9.29
N VAL A 33 6.32 20.88 9.67
CA VAL A 33 5.64 19.95 8.76
C VAL A 33 4.15 20.23 8.71
N THR A 34 3.62 20.40 7.50
CA THR A 34 2.18 20.35 7.25
C THR A 34 1.88 19.16 6.34
N PHE A 35 0.91 18.33 6.73
CA PHE A 35 0.41 17.27 5.87
C PHE A 35 -1.08 17.42 5.61
N ILE A 36 -1.48 17.23 4.36
CA ILE A 36 -2.84 17.47 3.91
C ILE A 36 -3.54 16.18 3.51
N GLU A 37 -4.82 16.07 3.83
CA GLU A 37 -5.68 14.97 3.44
C GLU A 37 -6.94 15.51 2.74
N ARG A 38 -7.24 15.01 1.54
CA ARG A 38 -8.42 15.42 0.76
C ARG A 38 -9.76 15.04 1.40
N ARG A 39 -9.75 13.99 2.23
CA ARG A 39 -10.94 13.52 2.93
C ARG A 39 -11.14 14.26 4.24
N LYS A 40 -12.41 14.37 4.67
CA LYS A 40 -12.75 14.98 5.97
C LYS A 40 -12.32 14.09 7.14
N GLN A 41 -12.19 12.78 6.89
CA GLN A 41 -11.75 11.81 7.89
C GLN A 41 -10.64 10.94 7.29
N VAL A 42 -9.52 10.82 8.01
CA VAL A 42 -8.39 9.97 7.63
C VAL A 42 -8.85 8.51 7.59
N GLY A 43 -8.40 7.76 6.57
CA GLY A 43 -8.70 6.34 6.42
C GLY A 43 -10.10 6.00 5.89
N VAL A 44 -11.03 6.96 5.79
CA VAL A 44 -12.42 6.71 5.38
C VAL A 44 -12.70 7.29 3.99
N PRO A 45 -13.36 6.51 3.07
CA PRO A 45 -13.70 5.09 3.18
C PRO A 45 -12.47 4.18 3.11
N VAL A 46 -12.57 3.00 3.73
CA VAL A 46 -11.50 1.99 3.71
C VAL A 46 -11.37 1.41 2.30
N ARG A 47 -10.14 1.40 1.76
CA ARG A 47 -9.82 0.89 0.41
C ARG A 47 -8.60 -0.01 0.46
N CYS A 48 -8.69 -1.09 1.22
CA CYS A 48 -7.58 -1.99 1.50
C CYS A 48 -8.11 -3.37 1.92
N GLY A 49 -7.29 -4.40 1.77
CA GLY A 49 -7.53 -5.72 2.35
C GLY A 49 -7.28 -5.80 3.86
N GLU A 50 -6.66 -4.77 4.47
CA GLU A 50 -6.51 -4.61 5.92
C GLU A 50 -5.65 -5.68 6.63
N TYR A 51 -4.76 -6.33 5.88
CA TYR A 51 -3.85 -7.35 6.41
C TYR A 51 -2.43 -6.79 6.63
N MET A 52 -1.85 -7.16 7.77
CA MET A 52 -0.48 -6.88 8.17
C MET A 52 0.26 -8.20 8.40
N PRO A 53 1.33 -8.50 7.68
CA PRO A 53 2.18 -9.65 8.01
C PRO A 53 2.89 -9.42 9.35
N ALA A 54 3.15 -10.52 10.06
CA ALA A 54 3.96 -10.46 11.29
C ALA A 54 5.36 -9.90 10.98
N ILE A 55 5.99 -9.26 11.97
CA ILE A 55 7.28 -8.58 11.82
C ILE A 55 8.39 -9.50 11.27
N GLU A 56 8.36 -10.78 11.63
CA GLU A 56 9.30 -11.79 11.15
C GLU A 56 9.17 -12.02 9.63
N ASN A 57 7.93 -11.94 9.12
CA ASN A 57 7.68 -12.02 7.67
C ASN A 57 8.16 -10.73 6.98
N VAL A 58 7.96 -9.57 7.58
CA VAL A 58 8.52 -8.31 7.07
C VAL A 58 10.04 -8.36 7.00
N ARG A 59 10.69 -8.82 8.08
CA ARG A 59 12.15 -9.01 8.15
C ARG A 59 12.66 -10.01 7.10
N THR A 60 11.91 -11.09 6.87
CA THR A 60 12.24 -12.07 5.82
C THR A 60 12.15 -11.46 4.41
N MET A 61 11.17 -10.61 4.16
CA MET A 61 11.00 -9.94 2.86
C MET A 61 12.01 -8.82 2.65
N PHE A 62 12.30 -8.05 3.71
CA PHE A 62 13.14 -6.85 3.67
C PHE A 62 14.25 -6.91 4.73
N PRO A 63 15.25 -7.81 4.57
CA PRO A 63 16.26 -8.08 5.61
C PRO A 63 17.21 -6.92 5.89
N LYS A 64 17.18 -5.88 5.07
CA LYS A 64 17.94 -4.64 5.27
C LYS A 64 17.09 -3.51 5.88
N ALA A 65 15.83 -3.77 6.20
CA ALA A 65 15.01 -2.79 6.89
C ALA A 65 15.42 -2.73 8.37
N GLU A 66 15.72 -1.53 8.83
CA GLU A 66 16.10 -1.23 10.20
C GLU A 66 14.89 -0.76 11.00
N ASP A 67 14.99 -0.84 12.32
CA ASP A 67 14.02 -0.33 13.30
C ASP A 67 12.59 -0.87 13.09
N LEU A 68 12.47 -2.12 12.65
CA LEU A 68 11.17 -2.74 12.41
C LEU A 68 10.34 -2.83 13.70
N GLU A 69 10.98 -3.07 14.84
CA GLU A 69 10.36 -3.08 16.16
C GLU A 69 9.74 -1.72 16.48
N GLU A 70 10.45 -0.63 16.26
CA GLU A 70 9.92 0.73 16.44
C GLU A 70 8.71 0.99 15.53
N LEU A 71 8.75 0.51 14.29
CA LEU A 71 7.67 0.72 13.33
C LEU A 71 6.42 -0.11 13.61
N PHE A 72 6.57 -1.35 14.10
CA PHE A 72 5.47 -2.32 14.13
C PHE A 72 5.05 -2.74 15.54
N ASP A 73 5.96 -2.78 16.52
CA ASP A 73 5.62 -3.18 17.89
C ASP A 73 4.98 -2.04 18.69
N THR A 74 5.17 -0.80 18.26
CA THR A 74 4.50 0.37 18.85
C THR A 74 3.01 0.47 18.48
N ILE A 75 2.54 -0.33 17.50
CA ILE A 75 1.12 -0.35 17.11
C ILE A 75 0.30 -0.93 18.26
N PRO A 76 -0.67 -0.17 18.82
CA PRO A 76 -1.49 -0.61 19.93
C PRO A 76 -2.22 -1.93 19.65
N SER A 77 -2.28 -2.81 20.63
CA SER A 77 -2.92 -4.12 20.50
C SER A 77 -4.41 -4.06 20.14
N ASN A 78 -5.11 -2.99 20.57
CA ASN A 78 -6.52 -2.76 20.23
C ASN A 78 -6.76 -2.38 18.76
N LEU A 79 -5.72 -2.15 17.98
CA LEU A 79 -5.77 -1.99 16.52
C LEU A 79 -5.53 -3.32 15.78
N ARG A 80 -5.14 -4.38 16.48
CA ARG A 80 -4.99 -5.74 15.94
C ARG A 80 -6.31 -6.47 16.16
N MET A 81 -7.08 -6.66 15.07
CA MET A 81 -8.44 -7.20 15.15
C MET A 81 -8.46 -8.73 15.29
N LEU A 82 -7.63 -9.42 14.52
CA LEU A 82 -7.52 -10.87 14.54
C LEU A 82 -6.13 -11.31 14.10
N GLU A 83 -5.49 -12.14 14.91
CA GLU A 83 -4.23 -12.81 14.54
C GLU A 83 -4.54 -13.93 13.52
N THR A 84 -3.68 -14.07 12.51
CA THR A 84 -3.77 -15.10 11.49
C THR A 84 -2.47 -15.92 11.46
N ASN A 85 -2.58 -17.22 11.22
CA ASN A 85 -1.44 -18.13 11.24
C ASN A 85 -0.97 -18.56 9.84
N ALA A 86 -1.76 -18.31 8.80
CA ALA A 86 -1.46 -18.71 7.44
C ALA A 86 -2.12 -17.80 6.39
N ILE A 87 -1.58 -17.85 5.18
CA ILE A 87 -2.28 -17.44 3.96
C ILE A 87 -2.65 -18.72 3.20
N ARG A 88 -3.95 -18.96 3.01
CA ARG A 88 -4.49 -20.07 2.23
C ARG A 88 -4.67 -19.64 0.78
N VAL A 89 -4.02 -20.31 -0.14
CA VAL A 89 -4.25 -20.12 -1.57
C VAL A 89 -5.17 -21.23 -2.09
N VAL A 90 -6.18 -20.86 -2.87
CA VAL A 90 -7.16 -21.75 -3.46
C VAL A 90 -7.01 -21.70 -4.98
N ASN A 91 -6.73 -22.83 -5.61
CA ASN A 91 -6.61 -22.91 -7.05
C ASN A 91 -8.01 -22.96 -7.74
N PRO A 92 -8.10 -22.83 -9.07
CA PRO A 92 -9.39 -22.86 -9.79
C PRO A 92 -10.21 -24.15 -9.58
N LYS A 93 -9.58 -25.26 -9.22
CA LYS A 93 -10.25 -26.56 -8.91
C LYS A 93 -10.64 -26.69 -7.43
N GLY A 94 -10.50 -25.63 -6.62
CA GLY A 94 -10.83 -25.66 -5.19
C GLY A 94 -9.77 -26.31 -4.29
N LYS A 95 -8.63 -26.77 -4.83
CA LYS A 95 -7.56 -27.32 -3.99
C LYS A 95 -6.88 -26.19 -3.20
N THR A 96 -6.76 -26.39 -1.89
CA THR A 96 -6.18 -25.45 -0.95
C THR A 96 -4.72 -25.76 -0.65
N THR A 97 -3.94 -24.73 -0.32
CA THR A 97 -2.58 -24.85 0.21
C THR A 97 -2.33 -23.74 1.22
N ASP A 98 -2.06 -24.12 2.46
CA ASP A 98 -1.77 -23.16 3.54
C ASP A 98 -0.28 -22.83 3.55
N LEU A 99 0.03 -21.55 3.31
CA LEU A 99 1.37 -20.99 3.36
C LEU A 99 1.64 -20.49 4.78
N PRO A 100 2.79 -20.81 5.40
CA PRO A 100 3.10 -20.44 6.78
C PRO A 100 3.52 -18.98 6.88
N ILE A 101 2.58 -18.07 6.62
CA ILE A 101 2.76 -16.62 6.69
C ILE A 101 1.77 -16.08 7.70
N ALA A 102 2.24 -15.89 8.92
CA ALA A 102 1.47 -15.31 10.01
C ALA A 102 1.35 -13.80 9.89
N GLY A 103 0.33 -13.24 10.51
CA GLY A 103 0.09 -11.82 10.56
C GLY A 103 -1.15 -11.47 11.38
N TYR A 104 -1.66 -10.29 11.19
CA TYR A 104 -2.90 -9.85 11.82
C TYR A 104 -3.70 -8.94 10.89
N THR A 105 -4.96 -8.78 11.19
CA THR A 105 -5.84 -7.83 10.50
C THR A 105 -6.06 -6.58 11.34
N THR A 106 -6.37 -5.49 10.71
CA THR A 106 -6.58 -4.20 11.36
C THR A 106 -7.78 -3.48 10.75
N ASP A 107 -8.43 -2.59 11.51
CA ASP A 107 -9.36 -1.62 10.95
C ASP A 107 -8.56 -0.43 10.42
N ARG A 108 -8.48 -0.32 9.10
CA ARG A 108 -7.63 0.67 8.43
C ARG A 108 -8.05 2.11 8.67
N ASP A 109 -9.29 2.39 8.92
CA ASP A 109 -9.74 3.72 9.33
C ASP A 109 -9.11 4.12 10.67
N ARG A 110 -9.22 3.28 11.68
CA ARG A 110 -8.61 3.49 13.01
C ARG A 110 -7.09 3.46 12.97
N PHE A 111 -6.53 2.54 12.18
CA PHE A 111 -5.09 2.42 12.01
C PHE A 111 -4.48 3.65 11.33
N ASP A 112 -5.09 4.14 10.23
CA ASP A 112 -4.60 5.31 9.53
C ASP A 112 -4.74 6.57 10.39
N GLN A 113 -5.82 6.69 11.18
CA GLN A 113 -6.00 7.78 12.15
C GLN A 113 -4.92 7.74 13.24
N TYR A 114 -4.64 6.55 13.80
CA TYR A 114 -3.56 6.39 14.77
C TYR A 114 -2.21 6.88 14.22
N LEU A 115 -1.84 6.48 13.01
CA LEU A 115 -0.59 6.94 12.40
C LEU A 115 -0.56 8.46 12.18
N ALA A 116 -1.70 9.05 11.79
CA ALA A 116 -1.81 10.49 11.61
C ALA A 116 -1.72 11.24 12.96
N ASP A 117 -2.35 10.70 14.01
CA ASP A 117 -2.28 11.26 15.35
C ASP A 117 -0.85 11.20 15.92
N GLU A 118 -0.11 10.11 15.65
CA GLU A 118 1.31 10.03 16.03
C GLU A 118 2.18 11.06 15.29
N ALA A 119 1.86 11.40 14.04
CA ALA A 119 2.52 12.48 13.33
C ALA A 119 2.20 13.86 13.95
N VAL A 120 0.95 14.08 14.34
CA VAL A 120 0.53 15.31 15.05
C VAL A 120 1.22 15.42 16.41
N LYS A 121 1.29 14.33 17.19
CA LYS A 121 2.03 14.29 18.48
C LYS A 121 3.51 14.60 18.29
N ALA A 122 4.10 14.23 17.15
CA ALA A 122 5.48 14.56 16.81
C ALA A 122 5.69 16.03 16.40
N GLY A 123 4.61 16.82 16.26
CA GLY A 123 4.64 18.24 15.93
C GLY A 123 4.23 18.58 14.48
N ALA A 124 3.77 17.62 13.68
CA ALA A 124 3.23 17.89 12.36
C ALA A 124 1.80 18.46 12.43
N GLU A 125 1.45 19.39 11.55
CA GLU A 125 0.11 19.95 11.41
C GLU A 125 -0.69 19.19 10.35
N LEU A 126 -1.89 18.67 10.69
CA LEU A 126 -2.80 17.98 9.78
C LEU A 126 -3.95 18.87 9.31
N ILE A 127 -4.06 19.08 8.00
CA ILE A 127 -5.19 19.77 7.39
C ILE A 127 -6.06 18.78 6.63
N LYS A 128 -7.26 18.50 7.15
CA LYS A 128 -8.24 17.59 6.55
C LYS A 128 -9.20 18.31 5.60
N GLY A 129 -9.76 17.58 4.63
CA GLY A 129 -10.62 18.14 3.59
C GLY A 129 -9.86 18.99 2.58
N CYS A 130 -8.53 18.98 2.62
CA CYS A 130 -7.64 19.75 1.76
C CYS A 130 -7.11 18.87 0.62
N ALA A 131 -7.55 19.11 -0.59
CA ALA A 131 -7.12 18.39 -1.77
C ALA A 131 -6.01 19.15 -2.51
N PHE A 132 -4.86 18.49 -2.73
CA PHE A 132 -3.82 19.02 -3.60
C PHE A 132 -4.28 18.98 -5.06
N ASP A 133 -4.01 20.06 -5.81
CA ASP A 133 -4.29 20.12 -7.23
C ASP A 133 -3.01 20.00 -8.07
N ARG A 134 -2.12 20.98 -7.99
CA ARG A 134 -0.87 21.03 -8.75
C ARG A 134 0.18 21.92 -8.06
N ILE A 135 1.38 21.89 -8.60
CA ILE A 135 2.43 22.87 -8.30
C ILE A 135 2.41 23.93 -9.42
N GLU A 136 2.43 25.21 -9.03
CA GLU A 136 2.52 26.35 -9.93
C GLU A 136 3.46 27.37 -9.31
N ASP A 137 4.42 27.84 -10.06
CA ASP A 137 5.43 28.84 -9.60
C ASP A 137 6.11 28.50 -8.25
N GLY A 138 6.36 27.19 -8.00
CA GLY A 138 6.99 26.72 -6.76
C GLY A 138 6.06 26.64 -5.55
N VAL A 139 4.76 26.88 -5.73
CA VAL A 139 3.73 26.85 -4.69
C VAL A 139 2.78 25.68 -4.92
N ALA A 140 2.31 25.04 -3.87
CA ALA A 140 1.29 24.00 -3.93
C ALA A 140 -0.11 24.62 -3.93
N LEU A 141 -0.86 24.42 -5.01
CA LEU A 141 -2.26 24.82 -5.10
C LEU A 141 -3.14 23.71 -4.51
N THR A 142 -4.03 24.12 -3.60
CA THR A 142 -4.96 23.20 -2.92
C THR A 142 -6.39 23.72 -2.92
N SER A 143 -7.35 22.88 -2.55
CA SER A 143 -8.75 23.29 -2.42
C SER A 143 -9.00 24.27 -1.25
N GLN A 144 -8.00 24.53 -0.40
CA GLN A 144 -8.09 25.45 0.75
C GLN A 144 -7.07 26.60 0.67
N GLY A 145 -6.55 26.91 -0.53
CA GLY A 145 -5.60 27.98 -0.75
C GLY A 145 -4.21 27.46 -1.12
N GLU A 146 -3.27 28.36 -1.11
CA GLU A 146 -1.89 28.14 -1.54
C GLU A 146 -0.99 27.80 -0.35
N ILE A 147 -0.04 26.87 -0.55
CA ILE A 147 0.94 26.48 0.47
C ILE A 147 2.36 26.66 -0.10
N GLU A 148 3.14 27.52 0.54
CA GLU A 148 4.57 27.67 0.28
C GLU A 148 5.35 26.58 1.06
N TYR A 149 6.30 25.93 0.42
CA TYR A 149 7.09 24.85 1.01
C TYR A 149 8.55 24.89 0.55
N LYS A 150 9.46 24.31 1.33
CA LYS A 150 10.83 24.04 0.91
C LYS A 150 10.93 22.66 0.22
N VAL A 151 10.27 21.65 0.80
CA VAL A 151 10.21 20.29 0.27
C VAL A 151 8.76 19.83 0.17
N ILE A 152 8.37 19.21 -0.97
CA ILE A 152 7.06 18.59 -1.15
C ILE A 152 7.17 17.09 -1.30
N ILE A 153 6.25 16.35 -0.65
CA ILE A 153 6.23 14.89 -0.67
C ILE A 153 4.87 14.38 -1.11
N GLY A 154 4.85 13.63 -2.24
CA GLY A 154 3.66 12.95 -2.74
C GLY A 154 3.48 11.59 -2.06
N ALA A 155 2.53 11.52 -1.13
CA ALA A 155 2.02 10.29 -0.51
C ALA A 155 0.54 10.06 -0.88
N ASP A 156 0.11 10.59 -2.02
CA ASP A 156 -1.25 10.73 -2.50
C ASP A 156 -1.78 9.52 -3.29
N GLY A 157 -1.05 8.40 -3.21
CA GLY A 157 -1.48 7.10 -3.72
C GLY A 157 -1.18 6.87 -5.21
N PRO A 158 -1.76 5.81 -5.83
CA PRO A 158 -1.32 5.32 -7.13
C PRO A 158 -1.57 6.29 -8.30
N GLY A 159 -2.47 7.23 -8.15
CA GLY A 159 -2.76 8.28 -9.13
C GLY A 159 -2.05 9.61 -8.86
N SER A 160 -0.92 9.59 -8.16
CA SER A 160 -0.24 10.77 -7.61
C SER A 160 -0.26 11.99 -8.53
N ARG A 161 -0.87 13.07 -8.03
CA ARG A 161 -0.85 14.38 -8.67
C ARG A 161 0.50 15.07 -8.43
N VAL A 162 1.10 14.83 -7.25
CA VAL A 162 2.44 15.35 -6.94
C VAL A 162 3.47 14.77 -7.91
N ALA A 163 3.48 13.43 -8.12
CA ALA A 163 4.36 12.80 -9.11
C ALA A 163 4.19 13.42 -10.51
N ARG A 164 2.94 13.73 -10.89
CA ARG A 164 2.65 14.39 -12.18
C ARG A 164 3.24 15.79 -12.24
N SER A 165 3.02 16.60 -11.20
CA SER A 165 3.53 17.97 -11.13
C SER A 165 5.07 18.04 -11.12
N LEU A 166 5.72 17.01 -10.56
CA LEU A 166 7.18 16.85 -10.53
C LEU A 166 7.77 16.24 -11.82
N GLY A 167 6.93 15.89 -12.82
CA GLY A 167 7.38 15.24 -14.05
C GLY A 167 7.89 13.80 -13.86
N LEU A 168 7.61 13.17 -12.72
CA LEU A 168 8.01 11.81 -12.43
C LEU A 168 7.16 10.79 -13.19
N LYS A 169 7.76 9.69 -13.62
CA LYS A 169 7.02 8.55 -14.17
C LYS A 169 6.09 7.97 -13.10
N ARG A 170 4.95 7.42 -13.54
CA ARG A 170 3.95 6.78 -12.66
C ARG A 170 3.67 5.38 -13.16
N ASN A 171 3.14 4.53 -12.28
CA ASN A 171 2.58 3.24 -12.70
C ASN A 171 1.49 3.47 -13.77
N ARG A 172 1.61 2.81 -14.93
CA ARG A 172 0.72 3.01 -16.08
C ARG A 172 -0.46 2.04 -16.11
N ASN A 173 -0.27 0.84 -15.55
CA ASN A 173 -1.23 -0.26 -15.59
C ASN A 173 -1.59 -0.73 -14.16
N PRO A 174 -2.15 0.14 -13.31
CA PRO A 174 -2.54 -0.28 -11.98
C PRO A 174 -3.74 -1.24 -12.08
N TYR A 175 -3.78 -2.24 -11.21
CA TYR A 175 -4.88 -3.19 -11.15
C TYR A 175 -6.06 -2.60 -10.40
N PRO A 176 -7.26 -2.58 -10.99
CA PRO A 176 -8.46 -2.23 -10.27
C PRO A 176 -8.81 -3.33 -9.28
N ALA A 177 -9.21 -2.92 -8.09
CA ALA A 177 -9.69 -3.81 -7.04
C ALA A 177 -10.84 -3.17 -6.28
N VAL A 178 -11.75 -3.99 -5.77
CA VAL A 178 -12.85 -3.57 -4.90
C VAL A 178 -12.88 -4.42 -3.65
N ALA A 179 -13.36 -3.83 -2.56
CA ALA A 179 -13.56 -4.51 -1.30
C ALA A 179 -14.84 -4.04 -0.60
N ALA A 180 -15.39 -4.92 0.23
CA ALA A 180 -16.47 -4.62 1.16
C ALA A 180 -16.23 -5.40 2.46
N GLN A 181 -17.01 -5.11 3.50
CA GLN A 181 -17.05 -5.92 4.72
C GLN A 181 -18.21 -6.93 4.62
N ALA A 182 -17.95 -8.18 4.97
CA ALA A 182 -18.93 -9.25 5.08
C ALA A 182 -19.10 -9.67 6.54
N ARG A 183 -20.35 -9.93 6.96
CA ARG A 183 -20.66 -10.44 8.31
C ARG A 183 -20.40 -11.93 8.40
N GLY A 184 -19.93 -12.40 9.54
CA GLY A 184 -19.77 -13.82 9.84
C GLY A 184 -18.52 -14.09 10.67
N ASP A 185 -18.44 -15.33 11.14
CA ASP A 185 -17.24 -15.86 11.79
C ASP A 185 -16.43 -16.64 10.76
N PHE A 186 -15.21 -16.20 10.56
CA PHE A 186 -14.29 -16.76 9.57
C PHE A 186 -13.09 -17.41 10.27
N GLU A 187 -12.54 -18.46 9.67
CA GLU A 187 -11.28 -19.07 10.15
C GLU A 187 -10.18 -17.97 10.23
N PRO A 188 -9.25 -18.04 11.19
CA PRO A 188 -8.15 -17.08 11.33
C PRO A 188 -7.06 -17.29 10.27
N VAL A 189 -7.46 -17.36 9.01
CA VAL A 189 -6.63 -17.60 7.83
C VAL A 189 -7.03 -16.64 6.73
N VAL A 190 -6.04 -15.95 6.16
CA VAL A 190 -6.27 -15.13 4.95
C VAL A 190 -6.47 -16.06 3.77
N VAL A 191 -7.57 -15.95 3.05
CA VAL A 191 -7.85 -16.82 1.89
C VAL A 191 -7.72 -16.02 0.59
N MET A 192 -6.97 -16.54 -0.37
CA MET A 192 -6.79 -15.99 -1.72
C MET A 192 -7.25 -17.00 -2.75
N PHE A 193 -8.27 -16.66 -3.54
CA PHE A 193 -8.82 -17.51 -4.59
C PHE A 193 -8.31 -17.06 -5.95
N PHE A 194 -7.78 -17.99 -6.72
CA PHE A 194 -7.26 -17.76 -8.07
C PHE A 194 -8.17 -18.39 -9.13
N GLY A 195 -8.22 -17.81 -10.32
CA GLY A 195 -8.98 -18.32 -11.46
C GLY A 195 -10.01 -17.33 -12.00
N GLY A 196 -11.10 -17.84 -12.58
CA GLY A 196 -12.08 -17.05 -13.32
C GLY A 196 -12.85 -16.00 -12.53
N LEU A 197 -12.86 -16.08 -11.19
CA LEU A 197 -13.42 -15.04 -10.32
C LEU A 197 -12.56 -13.76 -10.26
N ALA A 198 -11.28 -13.86 -10.59
CA ALA A 198 -10.34 -12.75 -10.50
C ALA A 198 -9.24 -12.91 -11.57
N PRO A 199 -9.55 -12.76 -12.87
CA PRO A 199 -8.61 -13.03 -13.96
C PRO A 199 -7.30 -12.23 -13.83
N GLY A 200 -6.17 -12.93 -13.80
CA GLY A 200 -4.84 -12.32 -13.67
C GLY A 200 -4.48 -11.76 -12.29
N ALA A 201 -5.35 -11.96 -11.28
CA ALA A 201 -5.12 -11.57 -9.89
C ALA A 201 -5.78 -12.58 -8.94
N TYR A 202 -6.48 -12.13 -7.89
CA TYR A 202 -7.17 -12.98 -6.92
C TYR A 202 -8.37 -12.28 -6.29
N SER A 203 -9.33 -13.05 -5.81
CA SER A 203 -10.33 -12.63 -4.82
C SER A 203 -9.90 -13.08 -3.43
N TRP A 204 -10.39 -12.40 -2.39
CA TRP A 204 -9.93 -12.66 -1.03
C TRP A 204 -11.03 -12.63 0.02
N ILE A 205 -10.78 -13.40 1.09
CA ILE A 205 -11.44 -13.27 2.39
C ILE A 205 -10.35 -13.05 3.42
N ILE A 206 -10.35 -11.89 4.06
CA ILE A 206 -9.40 -11.51 5.11
C ILE A 206 -10.19 -11.36 6.41
N PRO A 207 -10.05 -12.31 7.33
CA PRO A 207 -10.91 -12.40 8.50
C PRO A 207 -10.64 -11.29 9.52
N LYS A 208 -11.71 -10.85 10.17
CA LYS A 208 -11.68 -9.99 11.34
C LYS A 208 -12.60 -10.57 12.39
N LYS A 209 -12.64 -10.01 13.58
CA LYS A 209 -13.55 -10.47 14.63
C LYS A 209 -15.00 -10.17 14.24
N GLY A 210 -15.82 -11.22 14.03
CA GLY A 210 -17.24 -11.15 13.66
C GLY A 210 -17.52 -10.65 12.23
N GLN A 211 -16.49 -10.49 11.41
CA GLN A 211 -16.60 -10.02 10.01
C GLN A 211 -15.35 -10.39 9.20
N ALA A 212 -15.38 -10.11 7.89
CA ALA A 212 -14.21 -10.19 7.04
C ALA A 212 -14.17 -9.04 6.03
N ASN A 213 -12.96 -8.59 5.68
CA ASN A 213 -12.75 -7.83 4.46
C ASN A 213 -12.75 -8.80 3.28
N VAL A 214 -13.65 -8.60 2.34
CA VAL A 214 -13.80 -9.45 1.16
C VAL A 214 -13.67 -8.61 -0.10
N GLY A 215 -13.02 -9.17 -1.13
CA GLY A 215 -12.84 -8.38 -2.34
C GLY A 215 -12.31 -9.15 -3.53
N VAL A 216 -12.23 -8.44 -4.63
CA VAL A 216 -11.75 -8.93 -5.94
C VAL A 216 -10.83 -7.89 -6.56
N GLY A 217 -9.70 -8.35 -7.07
CA GLY A 217 -8.88 -7.60 -8.02
C GLY A 217 -8.76 -8.38 -9.33
N PHE A 218 -8.55 -7.69 -10.43
CA PHE A 218 -8.21 -8.36 -11.68
C PHE A 218 -7.16 -7.60 -12.48
N SER A 219 -6.54 -8.28 -13.42
CA SER A 219 -5.71 -7.65 -14.43
C SER A 219 -6.55 -7.29 -15.64
N PRO A 220 -6.59 -6.01 -16.10
CA PRO A 220 -7.30 -5.63 -17.32
C PRO A 220 -6.84 -6.40 -18.57
N LYS A 221 -5.66 -7.01 -18.53
CA LYS A 221 -5.14 -7.86 -19.61
C LYS A 221 -5.91 -9.16 -19.78
N PHE A 222 -6.49 -9.71 -18.71
CA PHE A 222 -7.13 -11.03 -18.69
C PHE A 222 -8.62 -10.98 -18.39
N ALA A 223 -9.14 -9.81 -17.97
CA ALA A 223 -10.55 -9.63 -17.63
C ALA A 223 -11.32 -9.08 -18.85
N ASP A 224 -12.49 -9.63 -19.08
CA ASP A 224 -13.43 -9.25 -20.14
C ASP A 224 -14.72 -8.59 -19.63
N GLY A 225 -14.83 -8.39 -18.30
CA GLY A 225 -16.00 -7.83 -17.62
C GLY A 225 -15.67 -6.67 -16.71
N ASN A 226 -16.70 -6.14 -16.06
CA ASN A 226 -16.53 -5.11 -15.06
C ASN A 226 -16.27 -5.71 -13.66
N LEU A 227 -15.65 -4.91 -12.80
CA LEU A 227 -15.20 -5.36 -11.49
C LEU A 227 -16.37 -5.75 -10.56
N ARG A 228 -17.55 -5.14 -10.75
CA ARG A 228 -18.75 -5.45 -9.99
C ARG A 228 -19.26 -6.85 -10.29
N ASP A 229 -19.30 -7.25 -11.54
CA ASP A 229 -19.78 -8.59 -11.94
C ASP A 229 -18.89 -9.69 -11.33
N TYR A 230 -17.59 -9.48 -11.32
CA TYR A 230 -16.65 -10.41 -10.67
C TYR A 230 -16.85 -10.46 -9.15
N PHE A 231 -17.09 -9.30 -8.53
CA PHE A 231 -17.38 -9.22 -7.09
C PHE A 231 -18.70 -9.93 -6.75
N ASP A 232 -19.78 -9.66 -7.48
CA ASP A 232 -21.10 -10.27 -7.25
C ASP A 232 -21.06 -11.81 -7.44
N LYS A 233 -20.31 -12.29 -8.46
CA LYS A 233 -20.05 -13.74 -8.64
C LYS A 233 -19.28 -14.34 -7.46
N PHE A 234 -18.28 -13.64 -6.95
CA PHE A 234 -17.49 -14.08 -5.80
C PHE A 234 -18.36 -14.14 -4.53
N VAL A 235 -19.12 -13.09 -4.25
CA VAL A 235 -20.05 -13.01 -3.12
C VAL A 235 -21.06 -14.15 -3.16
N SER A 236 -21.67 -14.42 -4.31
CA SER A 236 -22.63 -15.52 -4.49
C SER A 236 -21.99 -16.89 -4.29
N ARG A 237 -20.79 -17.10 -4.85
CA ARG A 237 -20.09 -18.40 -4.74
C ARG A 237 -19.70 -18.73 -3.31
N GLU A 238 -19.21 -17.74 -2.54
CA GLU A 238 -18.76 -17.94 -1.17
C GLU A 238 -19.89 -17.69 -0.14
N ASN A 239 -21.10 -17.40 -0.61
CA ASN A 239 -22.30 -17.13 0.23
C ASN A 239 -22.03 -16.04 1.29
N LEU A 240 -21.50 -14.89 0.87
CA LEU A 240 -21.07 -13.81 1.76
C LEU A 240 -22.21 -12.83 2.05
N ASP A 241 -22.43 -12.50 3.34
CA ASP A 241 -23.38 -11.46 3.80
C ASP A 241 -22.69 -10.08 3.81
N ILE A 242 -22.87 -9.30 2.75
CA ILE A 242 -22.20 -8.01 2.57
C ILE A 242 -22.85 -6.92 3.41
N MET A 243 -22.07 -6.26 4.27
CA MET A 243 -22.52 -5.22 5.22
C MET A 243 -22.32 -3.80 4.72
N THR A 244 -21.32 -3.57 3.88
CA THR A 244 -20.90 -2.22 3.46
C THR A 244 -21.01 -2.04 1.95
N ARG A 245 -20.96 -0.77 1.52
CA ARG A 245 -20.77 -0.49 0.09
C ARG A 245 -19.40 -0.99 -0.36
N MET A 246 -19.35 -1.42 -1.61
CA MET A 246 -18.13 -1.78 -2.31
C MET A 246 -17.28 -0.52 -2.58
N GLU A 247 -16.04 -0.51 -2.11
CA GLU A 247 -15.08 0.58 -2.31
C GLU A 247 -13.96 0.16 -3.25
N GLY A 248 -13.68 1.00 -4.24
CA GLY A 248 -12.67 0.73 -5.26
C GLY A 248 -11.34 1.42 -5.03
N LYS A 249 -10.26 0.76 -5.42
CA LYS A 249 -8.90 1.30 -5.45
C LYS A 249 -8.14 0.72 -6.65
N TYR A 250 -7.21 1.50 -7.17
CA TYR A 250 -6.15 1.00 -8.05
C TYR A 250 -4.94 0.56 -7.22
N VAL A 251 -4.33 -0.57 -7.59
CA VAL A 251 -3.14 -1.13 -6.94
C VAL A 251 -1.99 -1.10 -7.94
N PRO A 252 -0.85 -0.43 -7.63
CA PRO A 252 0.33 -0.48 -8.48
C PRO A 252 0.83 -1.92 -8.60
N SER A 253 1.03 -2.41 -9.82
CA SER A 253 1.41 -3.81 -10.07
C SER A 253 2.69 -3.96 -10.88
N GLU A 254 3.26 -2.84 -11.38
CA GLU A 254 4.46 -2.86 -12.22
C GLU A 254 5.78 -2.83 -11.40
N GLY A 255 5.67 -2.67 -10.07
CA GLY A 255 6.81 -2.44 -9.18
C GLY A 255 7.11 -0.95 -9.00
N PRO A 256 8.24 -0.61 -8.34
CA PRO A 256 8.59 0.77 -8.04
C PRO A 256 8.96 1.55 -9.31
N ILE A 257 8.62 2.84 -9.31
CA ILE A 257 9.03 3.76 -10.38
C ILE A 257 10.55 3.98 -10.35
N GLU A 258 11.10 4.40 -11.48
CA GLU A 258 12.55 4.54 -11.63
C GLU A 258 13.11 5.64 -10.73
N ASN A 259 12.56 6.84 -10.78
CA ASN A 259 12.99 7.97 -9.97
C ASN A 259 11.88 8.41 -9.03
N THR A 260 12.22 8.55 -7.75
CA THR A 260 11.31 8.98 -6.68
C THR A 260 11.60 10.38 -6.16
N VAL A 261 12.61 11.03 -6.73
CA VAL A 261 13.05 12.40 -6.41
C VAL A 261 13.08 13.23 -7.69
N SER A 262 12.69 14.49 -7.62
CA SER A 262 12.77 15.47 -8.70
C SER A 262 12.78 16.88 -8.09
N GLY A 263 13.90 17.62 -8.28
CA GLY A 263 14.08 18.94 -7.68
C GLY A 263 13.95 18.90 -6.16
N ASN A 264 13.04 19.69 -5.61
CA ASN A 264 12.73 19.72 -4.19
C ASN A 264 11.52 18.83 -3.81
N GLY A 265 11.18 17.85 -4.66
CA GLY A 265 10.03 16.97 -4.44
C GLY A 265 10.41 15.49 -4.39
N MET A 266 9.68 14.72 -3.57
CA MET A 266 9.79 13.26 -3.44
C MET A 266 8.43 12.61 -3.53
N VAL A 267 8.39 11.31 -3.88
CA VAL A 267 7.16 10.50 -3.82
C VAL A 267 7.40 9.20 -3.04
N VAL A 268 6.38 8.74 -2.31
CA VAL A 268 6.49 7.63 -1.35
C VAL A 268 5.23 6.76 -1.34
N GLY A 269 5.36 5.51 -0.93
CA GLY A 269 4.25 4.55 -0.86
C GLY A 269 3.72 4.17 -2.25
N ASP A 270 2.40 4.07 -2.40
CA ASP A 270 1.78 3.68 -3.68
C ASP A 270 2.10 4.69 -4.81
N ALA A 271 2.34 5.97 -4.49
CA ALA A 271 2.76 6.98 -5.46
C ALA A 271 4.12 6.66 -6.10
N ALA A 272 5.01 6.02 -5.35
CA ALA A 272 6.31 5.53 -5.80
C ALA A 272 6.27 4.06 -6.27
N GLY A 273 5.12 3.39 -6.21
CA GLY A 273 5.00 1.96 -6.51
C GLY A 273 5.64 1.04 -5.47
N HIS A 274 5.73 1.48 -4.21
CA HIS A 274 6.22 0.67 -3.09
C HIS A 274 5.15 -0.34 -2.65
N VAL A 275 4.81 -1.24 -3.55
CA VAL A 275 3.77 -2.27 -3.40
C VAL A 275 4.32 -3.59 -3.94
N ILE A 276 4.03 -4.69 -3.24
CA ILE A 276 4.37 -6.03 -3.69
C ILE A 276 3.46 -6.41 -4.87
N SER A 277 4.02 -6.49 -6.06
CA SER A 277 3.26 -6.70 -7.31
C SER A 277 2.43 -8.00 -7.35
N VAL A 278 2.81 -9.01 -6.57
CA VAL A 278 2.16 -10.33 -6.57
C VAL A 278 0.89 -10.36 -5.74
N ASN A 279 0.87 -9.64 -4.60
CA ASN A 279 -0.23 -9.72 -3.62
C ASN A 279 -0.80 -8.36 -3.22
N GLY A 280 -0.34 -7.26 -3.80
CA GLY A 280 -0.83 -5.92 -3.49
C GLY A 280 -0.47 -5.41 -2.09
N GLY A 281 0.38 -6.12 -1.34
CA GLY A 281 0.83 -5.72 0.00
C GLY A 281 1.64 -4.43 -0.04
N GLY A 282 1.18 -3.40 0.66
CA GLY A 282 1.82 -2.08 0.61
C GLY A 282 1.99 -1.41 1.98
N ILE A 283 1.25 -1.82 3.01
CA ILE A 283 1.25 -1.11 4.31
C ILE A 283 2.65 -1.11 4.95
N PRO A 284 3.34 -2.27 5.14
CA PRO A 284 4.67 -2.26 5.73
C PRO A 284 5.68 -1.45 4.94
N LEU A 285 5.60 -1.53 3.59
CA LEU A 285 6.48 -0.80 2.71
C LEU A 285 6.25 0.71 2.79
N ALA A 286 4.98 1.11 2.88
CA ALA A 286 4.60 2.51 3.06
C ALA A 286 5.15 3.09 4.38
N MET A 287 5.12 2.28 5.45
CA MET A 287 5.68 2.69 6.75
C MET A 287 7.21 2.78 6.70
N ILE A 288 7.90 1.78 6.18
CA ILE A 288 9.36 1.77 6.03
C ILE A 288 9.83 2.93 5.13
N ALA A 289 9.22 3.08 3.95
CA ALA A 289 9.58 4.14 3.03
C ALA A 289 9.23 5.53 3.57
N GLY A 290 8.10 5.65 4.29
CA GLY A 290 7.68 6.89 4.94
C GLY A 290 8.67 7.34 6.01
N ARG A 291 9.20 6.41 6.82
CA ARG A 291 10.27 6.69 7.78
C ARG A 291 11.52 7.24 7.08
N ILE A 292 12.01 6.55 6.08
CA ILE A 292 13.19 6.98 5.32
C ILE A 292 12.94 8.36 4.69
N CYS A 293 11.81 8.54 4.01
CA CYS A 293 11.44 9.78 3.35
C CYS A 293 11.36 10.97 4.31
N GLY A 294 10.69 10.77 5.46
CA GLY A 294 10.53 11.79 6.49
C GLY A 294 11.86 12.18 7.15
N THR A 295 12.70 11.19 7.45
CA THR A 295 14.04 11.42 8.00
C THR A 295 14.88 12.27 7.04
N VAL A 296 14.93 11.89 5.75
CA VAL A 296 15.71 12.64 4.75
C VAL A 296 15.13 14.04 4.53
N ALA A 297 13.79 14.19 4.45
CA ALA A 297 13.17 15.49 4.28
C ALA A 297 13.44 16.44 5.45
N GLY A 298 13.32 15.93 6.68
CA GLY A 298 13.64 16.70 7.88
C GLY A 298 15.11 17.10 7.94
N ASP A 299 16.01 16.15 7.72
CA ASP A 299 17.46 16.44 7.66
C ASP A 299 17.83 17.39 6.51
N ASN A 300 17.11 17.36 5.39
CA ASN A 300 17.33 18.30 4.30
C ASN A 300 17.07 19.73 4.73
N VAL A 301 15.89 20.00 5.30
CA VAL A 301 15.51 21.39 5.67
C VAL A 301 16.25 21.90 6.89
N MET A 302 16.73 21.02 7.78
CA MET A 302 17.44 21.38 8.99
C MET A 302 18.97 21.44 8.80
N ASN A 303 19.53 20.54 8.00
CA ASN A 303 20.97 20.31 7.94
C ASN A 303 21.54 20.31 6.51
N GLY A 304 20.70 20.53 5.47
CA GLY A 304 21.12 20.57 4.07
C GLY A 304 21.44 19.18 3.46
N ARG A 305 20.92 18.09 4.07
CA ARG A 305 21.09 16.74 3.54
C ARG A 305 20.49 16.62 2.13
N SER A 306 21.13 15.87 1.22
CA SER A 306 20.60 15.66 -0.12
C SER A 306 19.30 14.86 -0.13
N LEU A 307 18.29 15.31 -0.90
CA LEU A 307 17.06 14.55 -1.08
C LEU A 307 17.28 13.25 -1.87
N GLU A 308 18.32 13.16 -2.68
CA GLU A 308 18.71 11.94 -3.42
C GLU A 308 19.09 10.78 -2.49
N ASP A 309 19.45 11.07 -1.23
CA ASP A 309 19.70 10.05 -0.22
C ASP A 309 18.47 9.19 0.02
N TYR A 310 17.26 9.78 -0.02
CA TYR A 310 16.01 9.02 0.06
C TYR A 310 15.94 7.92 -1.00
N GLN A 311 16.25 8.26 -2.26
CA GLN A 311 16.23 7.28 -3.34
C GLN A 311 17.26 6.18 -3.14
N THR A 312 18.43 6.54 -2.67
CA THR A 312 19.53 5.59 -2.39
C THR A 312 19.14 4.64 -1.26
N GLU A 313 18.61 5.16 -0.16
CA GLU A 313 18.25 4.39 1.03
C GLU A 313 17.09 3.42 0.78
N TRP A 314 15.95 3.90 0.27
CA TRP A 314 14.83 2.99 0.02
C TRP A 314 15.18 1.91 -1.01
N ARG A 315 16.01 2.24 -2.02
CA ARG A 315 16.50 1.24 -3.00
C ARG A 315 17.38 0.18 -2.34
N ASN A 316 18.26 0.58 -1.43
CA ASN A 316 19.08 -0.38 -0.68
C ASN A 316 18.23 -1.36 0.11
N VAL A 317 17.14 -0.91 0.71
CA VAL A 317 16.23 -1.72 1.53
C VAL A 317 15.28 -2.56 0.70
N MET A 318 14.58 -1.97 -0.29
CA MET A 318 13.38 -2.57 -0.87
C MET A 318 13.49 -2.89 -2.37
N LEU A 319 14.43 -2.29 -3.13
CA LEU A 319 14.43 -2.41 -4.59
C LEU A 319 14.56 -3.86 -5.08
N LYS A 320 15.47 -4.65 -4.48
CA LYS A 320 15.70 -6.03 -4.90
C LYS A 320 14.47 -6.92 -4.65
N PRO A 321 13.86 -6.95 -3.45
CA PRO A 321 12.60 -7.66 -3.22
C PRO A 321 11.47 -7.23 -4.15
N LEU A 322 11.27 -5.93 -4.35
CA LEU A 322 10.20 -5.40 -5.20
C LEU A 322 10.40 -5.77 -6.68
N LYS A 323 11.62 -5.68 -7.19
CA LYS A 323 11.96 -6.16 -8.56
C LYS A 323 11.73 -7.67 -8.70
N THR A 324 12.05 -8.45 -7.66
CA THR A 324 11.79 -9.90 -7.65
C THR A 324 10.28 -10.16 -7.69
N ALA A 325 9.47 -9.45 -6.90
CA ALA A 325 8.01 -9.58 -6.93
C ALA A 325 7.42 -9.19 -8.30
N ALA A 326 7.89 -8.10 -8.90
CA ALA A 326 7.46 -7.68 -10.23
C ALA A 326 7.85 -8.70 -11.32
N PHE A 327 9.05 -9.28 -11.24
CA PHE A 327 9.48 -10.34 -12.13
C PHE A 327 8.62 -11.62 -11.97
N ASN A 328 8.37 -12.05 -10.72
CA ASN A 328 7.51 -13.19 -10.43
C ASN A 328 6.08 -12.96 -10.96
N LYS A 329 5.56 -11.74 -10.81
CA LYS A 329 4.26 -11.36 -11.37
C LYS A 329 4.24 -11.46 -12.90
N LYS A 330 5.29 -10.97 -13.57
CA LYS A 330 5.43 -11.09 -15.02
C LYS A 330 5.46 -12.56 -15.48
N LEU A 331 6.14 -13.44 -14.74
CA LEU A 331 6.12 -14.87 -15.02
C LEU A 331 4.70 -15.46 -14.88
N ALA A 332 3.99 -15.09 -13.80
CA ALA A 332 2.61 -15.54 -13.60
C ALA A 332 1.69 -15.05 -14.74
N ASP A 333 1.83 -13.79 -15.19
CA ASP A 333 1.09 -13.23 -16.31
C ASP A 333 1.43 -13.92 -17.64
N THR A 334 2.65 -14.43 -17.79
CA THR A 334 3.08 -15.10 -19.02
C THR A 334 2.65 -16.57 -19.06
N PHE A 335 2.61 -17.28 -17.94
CA PHE A 335 2.45 -18.72 -17.95
C PHE A 335 1.20 -19.22 -17.18
N ALA A 336 0.75 -18.52 -16.15
CA ALA A 336 -0.30 -19.00 -15.28
C ALA A 336 -1.70 -18.50 -15.66
N PHE A 337 -1.87 -17.21 -15.92
CA PHE A 337 -3.20 -16.58 -15.95
C PHE A 337 -3.94 -16.62 -17.27
N HIS A 338 -3.50 -17.41 -18.25
CA HIS A 338 -4.19 -17.55 -19.55
C HIS A 338 -5.47 -18.39 -19.46
N SER A 339 -5.55 -19.33 -18.51
CA SER A 339 -6.71 -20.18 -18.29
C SER A 339 -6.72 -20.75 -16.88
N GLU A 340 -7.86 -21.28 -16.43
CA GLU A 340 -7.94 -22.01 -15.16
C GLU A 340 -7.07 -23.26 -15.15
N TRP A 341 -6.92 -23.93 -16.30
CA TRP A 341 -6.04 -25.09 -16.43
C TRP A 341 -4.58 -24.69 -16.21
N SER A 342 -4.08 -23.65 -16.89
CA SER A 342 -2.70 -23.19 -16.73
C SER A 342 -2.43 -22.66 -15.31
N THR A 343 -3.39 -21.93 -14.71
CA THR A 343 -3.30 -21.51 -13.30
C THR A 343 -3.18 -22.71 -12.36
N THR A 344 -4.04 -23.71 -12.53
CA THR A 344 -4.01 -24.94 -11.70
C THR A 344 -2.70 -25.69 -11.84
N LEU A 345 -2.22 -25.86 -13.08
CA LEU A 345 -0.96 -26.54 -13.37
C LEU A 345 0.24 -25.80 -12.75
N CYS A 346 0.35 -24.49 -12.97
CA CYS A 346 1.43 -23.69 -12.41
C CYS A 346 1.44 -23.70 -10.88
N MET A 347 0.28 -23.55 -10.23
CA MET A 347 0.19 -23.64 -8.76
C MET A 347 0.59 -25.03 -8.25
N GLY A 348 0.23 -26.11 -8.96
CA GLY A 348 0.66 -27.48 -8.66
C GLY A 348 2.17 -27.66 -8.74
N LEU A 349 2.79 -27.16 -9.82
CA LEU A 349 4.24 -27.26 -10.05
C LEU A 349 5.06 -26.43 -9.05
N LEU A 350 4.56 -25.26 -8.64
CA LEU A 350 5.23 -24.43 -7.65
C LEU A 350 5.29 -25.10 -6.28
N GLY A 351 4.21 -25.74 -5.85
CA GLY A 351 4.10 -26.33 -4.52
C GLY A 351 4.18 -25.30 -3.39
N LYS A 352 4.01 -25.75 -2.17
CA LYS A 352 3.93 -24.89 -0.97
C LYS A 352 5.14 -23.96 -0.82
N ARG A 353 6.37 -24.50 -0.89
CA ARG A 353 7.61 -23.73 -0.65
C ARG A 353 7.78 -22.58 -1.64
N ARG A 354 7.59 -22.82 -2.95
CA ARG A 354 7.77 -21.79 -3.97
C ARG A 354 6.65 -20.76 -3.95
N MET A 355 5.41 -21.16 -3.64
CA MET A 355 4.31 -20.23 -3.41
C MET A 355 4.57 -19.31 -2.21
N THR A 356 5.11 -19.85 -1.10
CA THR A 356 5.56 -19.04 0.03
C THR A 356 6.63 -18.04 -0.39
N ASN A 357 7.66 -18.47 -1.13
CA ASN A 357 8.69 -17.58 -1.65
C ASN A 357 8.11 -16.48 -2.54
N LEU A 358 7.13 -16.81 -3.39
CA LEU A 358 6.46 -15.86 -4.28
C LEU A 358 5.79 -14.74 -3.48
N ILE A 359 5.01 -15.07 -2.45
CA ILE A 359 4.34 -14.10 -1.57
C ILE A 359 5.35 -13.27 -0.77
N GLN A 360 6.47 -13.86 -0.37
CA GLN A 360 7.55 -13.21 0.41
C GLN A 360 8.60 -12.50 -0.46
N CYS A 361 8.30 -12.14 -1.71
CA CYS A 361 9.20 -11.41 -2.61
C CYS A 361 10.55 -12.13 -2.86
N ARG A 362 10.58 -13.46 -2.77
CA ARG A 362 11.78 -14.29 -2.98
C ARG A 362 11.74 -14.95 -4.36
N ARG A 363 12.91 -15.34 -4.86
CA ARG A 363 12.99 -16.08 -6.12
C ARG A 363 12.27 -17.43 -5.99
N ILE A 364 11.49 -17.80 -7.01
CA ILE A 364 10.78 -19.09 -7.12
C ILE A 364 11.62 -20.14 -7.83
N PHE A 365 12.58 -19.70 -8.61
CA PHE A 365 13.61 -20.54 -9.24
C PHE A 365 15.00 -20.08 -8.78
N PRO A 366 16.01 -20.97 -8.83
CA PRO A 366 17.40 -20.64 -8.49
C PRO A 366 17.97 -19.47 -9.27
#